data_35a2366370d5a02a92bfea320904eb26
#
_entry.id   35a2366370d5a02a92bfea320904eb26
#
_cell.length_a   1.000
_cell.length_b   1.000
_cell.length_c   1.000
_cell.angle_alpha   90.00
_cell.angle_beta   90.00
_cell.angle_gamma   90.00
#
_symmetry.space_group_name_H-M   'P 1'
#
loop_
_entity.id
_entity.type
_entity.pdbx_description
1 polymer ?
#
loop_
_entity_poly.entity_id
_entity_poly.type
_entity_poly.pdbx_seq_one_letter_code
_entity_poly.pdbx_strand_id
1 'polypeptide(L)'
;GYNPGYLTPATPYPTAAPDVLAAPTLNRFSDTVPTTDPYVTIYQKKTKFEQTIEAYSFNLTRPPLIIEFDVEPKMITREKHTTSSYGDKDEIVVTQRYPSEDAWFRVIVRDSATGKILAEDGFGKGFSADTHKMIFIGKYGDYLLEFSGNEVTVDIQVRVGGV
;
A
#
# COMPACT_ATOMS: atom_id res chain seq x y z
N GLY A 1 -12.68 12.44 11.06
CA GLY A 1 -13.35 12.38 9.96
C GLY A 1 -12.61 12.42 8.68
N TYR A 2 -13.34 12.21 7.63
CA TYR A 2 -12.81 12.12 6.31
C TYR A 2 -13.09 13.40 5.58
N ASN A 3 -12.11 13.99 4.99
CA ASN A 3 -12.29 15.24 4.29
C ASN A 3 -11.73 15.10 2.87
N PRO A 4 -12.56 14.76 1.92
CA PRO A 4 -12.08 14.51 0.57
C PRO A 4 -11.60 15.76 -0.15
N GLY A 5 -11.87 16.91 0.35
CA GLY A 5 -11.40 18.10 -0.32
C GLY A 5 -9.92 18.32 -0.20
N TYR A 6 -9.23 17.60 0.68
CA TYR A 6 -7.81 17.79 0.79
C TYR A 6 -7.04 17.15 -0.37
N LEU A 7 -7.52 16.08 -0.94
CA LEU A 7 -6.80 15.44 -2.04
C LEU A 7 -7.47 15.78 -3.36
N THR A 8 -6.68 16.19 -4.31
CA THR A 8 -7.17 16.55 -5.62
C THR A 8 -6.76 15.48 -6.62
N PRO A 9 -7.67 14.95 -7.39
CA PRO A 9 -7.31 13.95 -8.40
C PRO A 9 -6.28 14.52 -9.37
N ALA A 10 -5.36 13.69 -9.78
CA ALA A 10 -4.28 14.10 -10.66
C ALA A 10 -3.92 12.97 -11.61
N THR A 11 -3.10 13.25 -12.59
CA THR A 11 -2.63 12.25 -13.52
C THR A 11 -1.35 11.65 -12.96
N PRO A 12 -1.22 10.34 -12.98
CA PRO A 12 0.02 9.73 -12.51
C PRO A 12 1.20 10.21 -13.33
N TYR A 13 2.34 10.31 -12.68
CA TYR A 13 3.54 10.76 -13.36
C TYR A 13 3.95 9.68 -14.36
N PRO A 14 4.19 10.05 -15.58
CA PRO A 14 4.50 9.07 -16.61
C PRO A 14 5.90 8.53 -16.44
N THR A 15 6.07 7.49 -15.72
CA THR A 15 7.36 6.95 -15.53
C THR A 15 7.43 5.68 -16.12
N ALA A 16 8.34 5.47 -16.82
CA ALA A 16 8.40 4.28 -17.37
C ALA A 16 8.94 3.31 -16.47
N ALA A 17 9.97 3.24 -16.18
CA ALA A 17 10.53 2.25 -15.53
C ALA A 17 10.88 2.57 -14.27
N PRO A 18 10.80 1.94 -13.54
CA PRO A 18 10.99 2.24 -12.31
C PRO A 18 12.19 2.06 -11.84
N ASP A 19 12.81 2.01 -11.83
CA ASP A 19 13.93 1.82 -11.36
C ASP A 19 14.18 2.05 -10.15
N VAL A 20 14.12 2.07 -9.56
CA VAL A 20 14.41 2.20 -8.44
C VAL A 20 14.71 2.46 -7.44
N LEU A 21 14.82 2.49 -6.91
CA LEU A 21 15.10 2.69 -5.99
C LEU A 21 15.29 2.88 -5.00
N ALA A 22 15.11 2.98 -4.41
CA ALA A 22 15.31 3.49 -3.62
C ALA A 22 15.19 3.21 -2.37
N ALA A 23 15.62 3.47 -1.65
CA ALA A 23 15.69 3.26 -0.43
C ALA A 23 14.61 3.63 0.26
N PRO A 24 14.15 3.02 0.95
CA PRO A 24 13.12 3.30 1.61
C PRO A 24 13.33 4.04 2.70
N THR A 25 12.87 4.76 3.01
CA THR A 25 13.02 5.54 3.98
C THR A 25 12.60 5.08 5.12
N LEU A 26 12.80 4.81 5.76
CA LEU A 26 12.52 4.38 6.87
C LEU A 26 11.98 4.96 7.83
N ASN A 27 11.45 5.19 8.25
CA ASN A 27 10.87 5.75 9.10
C ASN A 27 10.52 5.29 10.26
N ARG A 28 10.75 5.22 11.07
CA ARG A 28 10.58 4.81 12.18
C ARG A 28 9.97 5.52 13.04
N PHE A 29 9.47 5.44 13.69
CA PHE A 29 8.72 5.89 14.34
C PHE A 29 8.60 5.66 15.70
N SER A 30 8.49 6.48 16.44
CA SER A 30 8.52 6.36 17.72
C SER A 30 7.42 5.68 18.21
N ASP A 31 7.57 5.20 19.21
CA ASP A 31 6.63 4.51 19.69
C ASP A 31 5.80 5.13 20.64
N THR A 32 5.93 6.20 20.95
CA THR A 32 5.12 6.76 21.88
C THR A 32 3.80 6.95 21.32
N VAL A 33 2.85 6.42 21.81
CA VAL A 33 1.59 6.51 21.25
C VAL A 33 0.72 7.40 22.03
N PRO A 34 0.28 8.48 21.56
CA PRO A 34 -0.58 9.37 22.27
C PRO A 34 -1.93 8.77 22.50
N THR A 35 -2.56 9.12 23.54
CA THR A 35 -3.83 8.62 23.81
C THR A 35 -4.84 9.21 22.91
N THR A 36 -4.71 10.41 22.44
CA THR A 36 -5.63 10.96 21.51
C THR A 36 -4.92 11.01 20.23
N ASP A 37 -5.57 10.72 19.16
CA ASP A 37 -4.95 10.75 17.87
C ASP A 37 -4.85 12.19 17.43
N PRO A 38 -3.67 12.74 17.37
CA PRO A 38 -3.51 14.12 16.98
C PRO A 38 -3.57 14.33 15.47
N TYR A 39 -3.88 13.30 14.72
CA TYR A 39 -3.84 13.41 13.29
C TYR A 39 -5.24 13.53 12.71
N VAL A 40 -5.33 14.11 11.54
CA VAL A 40 -6.60 14.30 10.86
C VAL A 40 -6.61 13.40 9.64
N THR A 41 -7.65 12.62 9.50
CA THR A 41 -7.80 11.74 8.35
C THR A 41 -8.31 12.58 7.18
N ILE A 42 -7.55 12.60 6.09
CA ILE A 42 -7.95 13.37 4.94
C ILE A 42 -8.37 12.48 3.78
N TYR A 43 -8.21 11.19 3.89
CA TYR A 43 -8.62 10.26 2.85
C TYR A 43 -8.74 8.88 3.46
N GLN A 44 -9.80 8.19 3.16
CA GLN A 44 -9.95 6.81 3.57
C GLN A 44 -10.83 6.12 2.56
N LYS A 45 -10.34 5.04 1.98
CA LYS A 45 -11.10 4.33 0.99
C LYS A 45 -10.61 2.90 0.92
N LYS A 46 -11.55 1.98 0.87
CA LYS A 46 -11.22 0.58 0.62
C LYS A 46 -11.66 0.28 -0.80
N THR A 47 -10.73 -0.12 -1.64
CA THR A 47 -11.05 -0.30 -3.04
C THR A 47 -10.28 -1.45 -3.64
N LYS A 48 -10.81 -2.01 -4.69
CA LYS A 48 -10.18 -3.12 -5.36
C LYS A 48 -9.32 -2.60 -6.49
N PHE A 49 -8.11 -3.11 -6.59
CA PHE A 49 -7.20 -2.73 -7.64
C PHE A 49 -7.05 -3.89 -8.62
N GLU A 50 -7.34 -3.60 -9.89
CA GLU A 50 -7.22 -4.60 -10.96
C GLU A 50 -6.46 -3.90 -12.06
N GLN A 51 -5.17 -3.91 -11.98
CA GLN A 51 -4.31 -3.15 -12.88
C GLN A 51 -4.73 -1.69 -12.88
N THR A 52 -4.99 -1.18 -11.71
CA THR A 52 -5.53 0.15 -11.54
C THR A 52 -4.48 1.06 -10.95
N ILE A 53 -4.50 2.32 -11.34
CA ILE A 53 -3.64 3.31 -10.73
C ILE A 53 -4.46 4.54 -10.43
N GLU A 54 -4.32 5.08 -9.24
CA GLU A 54 -4.99 6.30 -8.83
C GLU A 54 -3.94 7.29 -8.37
N ALA A 55 -4.12 8.53 -8.65
CA ALA A 55 -3.17 9.55 -8.25
C ALA A 55 -3.89 10.75 -7.67
N TYR A 56 -3.25 11.37 -6.69
CA TYR A 56 -3.80 12.55 -6.03
C TYR A 56 -2.67 13.52 -5.77
N SER A 57 -2.92 14.80 -5.95
CA SER A 57 -1.96 15.80 -5.54
C SER A 57 -2.36 16.34 -4.19
N PHE A 58 -1.38 16.71 -3.40
CA PHE A 58 -1.63 17.12 -2.05
C PHE A 58 -0.56 18.09 -1.59
N ASN A 59 -1.00 19.18 -1.00
CA ASN A 59 -0.08 20.15 -0.41
C ASN A 59 -0.05 19.90 1.09
N LEU A 60 1.06 19.41 1.60
CA LEU A 60 1.18 19.09 3.00
C LEU A 60 1.67 20.32 3.76
N THR A 61 0.80 20.90 4.53
CA THR A 61 1.15 22.07 5.32
C THR A 61 1.26 21.73 6.80
N ARG A 62 0.75 20.61 7.23
CA ARG A 62 0.83 20.20 8.63
C ARG A 62 1.39 18.79 8.71
N PRO A 63 2.69 18.64 8.67
CA PRO A 63 3.28 17.32 8.77
C PRO A 63 2.97 16.68 10.12
N PRO A 64 3.04 15.40 10.20
CA PRO A 64 3.49 14.48 9.16
C PRO A 64 2.37 14.07 8.23
N LEU A 65 2.75 13.48 7.11
CA LEU A 65 1.81 12.79 6.27
C LEU A 65 1.99 11.31 6.56
N ILE A 66 0.93 10.63 6.89
CA ILE A 66 0.98 9.20 7.21
C ILE A 66 0.04 8.48 6.25
N ILE A 67 0.59 7.57 5.47
CA ILE A 67 -0.21 6.76 4.57
C ILE A 67 -0.17 5.34 5.10
N GLU A 68 -1.31 4.86 5.53
CA GLU A 68 -1.41 3.52 6.09
C GLU A 68 -2.26 2.69 5.15
N PHE A 69 -1.84 1.49 4.84
CA PHE A 69 -2.62 0.65 3.96
C PHE A 69 -2.60 -0.80 4.42
N ASP A 70 -3.70 -1.46 4.13
CA ASP A 70 -3.93 -2.83 4.53
C ASP A 70 -4.37 -3.57 3.28
N VAL A 71 -3.63 -4.57 2.88
CA VAL A 71 -3.82 -5.24 1.60
C VAL A 71 -4.46 -6.58 1.79
N GLU A 72 -5.53 -6.83 1.03
CA GLU A 72 -6.15 -8.14 0.99
C GLU A 72 -5.90 -8.70 -0.41
N PRO A 73 -4.93 -9.56 -0.58
CA PRO A 73 -4.66 -10.08 -1.92
C PRO A 73 -5.70 -11.11 -2.31
N LYS A 74 -5.91 -11.24 -3.61
CA LYS A 74 -6.75 -12.29 -4.10
C LYS A 74 -6.11 -13.62 -3.73
N MET A 75 -6.89 -14.52 -3.18
CA MET A 75 -6.37 -15.81 -2.74
C MET A 75 -6.71 -16.86 -3.77
N ILE A 76 -5.74 -17.72 -4.01
CA ILE A 76 -5.90 -18.84 -4.92
C ILE A 76 -6.01 -20.10 -4.09
N THR A 77 -6.94 -20.95 -4.44
CA THR A 77 -7.11 -22.24 -3.76
C THR A 77 -6.67 -23.33 -4.71
N ARG A 78 -5.86 -24.22 -4.22
CA ARG A 78 -5.41 -25.33 -5.02
C ARG A 78 -5.61 -26.62 -4.25
N GLU A 79 -6.12 -27.62 -4.90
CA GLU A 79 -6.25 -28.92 -4.31
C GLU A 79 -5.11 -29.79 -4.78
N LYS A 80 -4.45 -30.46 -3.87
CA LYS A 80 -3.38 -31.34 -4.21
C LYS A 80 -3.80 -32.74 -3.83
N HIS A 81 -3.73 -33.65 -4.77
CA HIS A 81 -4.10 -35.03 -4.54
C HIS A 81 -2.84 -35.83 -4.37
N THR A 82 -2.76 -36.57 -3.29
CA THR A 82 -1.59 -37.36 -3.07
C THR A 82 -2.06 -38.70 -2.53
N THR A 83 -1.29 -39.72 -2.70
CA THR A 83 -1.63 -41.06 -2.23
C THR A 83 -0.85 -41.36 -1.00
N SER A 84 -1.50 -41.93 -0.01
CA SER A 84 -0.85 -42.31 1.21
C SER A 84 0.13 -43.44 0.93
N SER A 85 1.27 -43.37 1.54
CA SER A 85 2.23 -44.41 1.39
C SER A 85 2.06 -45.47 2.43
N TYR A 86 1.15 -45.40 3.35
CA TYR A 86 1.00 -46.34 4.27
C TYR A 86 -0.17 -47.12 4.02
N GLY A 87 -0.17 -48.26 4.27
CA GLY A 87 -1.22 -49.15 4.33
C GLY A 87 -2.25 -48.93 3.31
N ASP A 88 -3.10 -48.14 3.43
CA ASP A 88 -4.15 -48.01 2.64
C ASP A 88 -3.97 -47.33 1.45
N LYS A 89 -3.32 -46.81 0.90
CA LYS A 89 -3.18 -46.15 -0.35
C LYS A 89 -4.33 -45.31 -0.72
N ASP A 90 -5.00 -44.76 0.25
CA ASP A 90 -6.11 -43.86 -0.06
C ASP A 90 -5.60 -42.53 -0.55
N GLU A 91 -6.35 -41.93 -1.42
CA GLU A 91 -5.99 -40.62 -1.93
C GLU A 91 -6.28 -39.58 -0.87
N ILE A 92 -5.35 -38.70 -0.65
CA ILE A 92 -5.52 -37.61 0.29
C ILE A 92 -5.62 -36.33 -0.48
N VAL A 93 -6.61 -35.53 -0.16
CA VAL A 93 -6.81 -34.24 -0.82
C VAL A 93 -6.41 -33.16 0.16
N VAL A 94 -5.45 -32.36 -0.22
CA VAL A 94 -5.00 -31.26 0.61
C VAL A 94 -5.36 -29.96 -0.12
N THR A 95 -6.04 -29.09 0.61
CA THR A 95 -6.42 -27.80 0.03
C THR A 95 -5.45 -26.76 0.55
N GLN A 96 -4.86 -26.03 -0.38
CA GLN A 96 -3.92 -24.96 -0.04
C GLN A 96 -4.47 -23.65 -0.51
N ARG A 97 -4.30 -22.62 0.29
CA ARG A 97 -4.66 -21.27 -0.11
C ARG A 97 -3.42 -20.41 -0.04
N TYR A 98 -3.22 -19.58 -1.03
CA TYR A 98 -2.08 -18.69 -1.06
C TYR A 98 -2.42 -17.47 -1.92
N PRO A 99 -1.72 -16.36 -1.74
CA PRO A 99 -2.01 -15.18 -2.53
C PRO A 99 -1.67 -15.42 -4.00
N SER A 100 -2.44 -14.81 -4.87
CA SER A 100 -2.16 -14.87 -6.29
C SER A 100 -0.77 -14.33 -6.56
N GLU A 101 -0.05 -14.95 -7.46
CA GLU A 101 1.28 -14.48 -7.81
C GLU A 101 1.23 -13.15 -8.52
N ASP A 102 0.07 -12.78 -9.06
CA ASP A 102 -0.08 -11.51 -9.72
C ASP A 102 -0.61 -10.43 -8.77
N ALA A 103 -0.79 -10.73 -7.52
CA ALA A 103 -1.29 -9.76 -6.57
C ALA A 103 -0.16 -8.86 -6.10
N TRP A 104 -0.33 -7.57 -6.24
CA TRP A 104 0.65 -6.60 -5.76
C TRP A 104 -0.03 -5.26 -5.54
N PHE A 105 0.59 -4.45 -4.69
CA PHE A 105 0.14 -3.10 -4.43
C PHE A 105 1.36 -2.21 -4.21
N ARG A 106 1.28 -0.96 -4.62
CA ARG A 106 2.40 -0.06 -4.53
C ARG A 106 1.94 1.34 -4.26
N VAL A 107 2.61 2.00 -3.34
CA VAL A 107 2.36 3.41 -3.03
C VAL A 107 3.64 4.17 -3.33
N ILE A 108 3.54 5.23 -4.09
CA ILE A 108 4.67 6.08 -4.39
C ILE A 108 4.31 7.50 -3.97
N VAL A 109 5.22 8.14 -3.26
CA VAL A 109 5.08 9.56 -2.94
C VAL A 109 6.16 10.28 -3.72
N ARG A 110 5.75 11.21 -4.57
CA ARG A 110 6.69 11.96 -5.38
C ARG A 110 6.64 13.42 -5.03
N ASP A 111 7.75 14.10 -5.28
CA ASP A 111 7.75 15.54 -5.27
C ASP A 111 6.95 16.01 -6.49
N SER A 112 5.93 16.81 -6.26
CA SER A 112 5.04 17.20 -7.33
C SER A 112 5.73 18.04 -8.39
N ALA A 113 6.75 18.79 -8.03
CA ALA A 113 7.40 19.66 -8.97
C ALA A 113 8.40 18.92 -9.85
N THR A 114 9.10 17.96 -9.31
CA THR A 114 10.16 17.31 -10.05
C THR A 114 9.85 15.88 -10.45
N GLY A 115 8.83 15.29 -9.86
CA GLY A 115 8.52 13.88 -10.11
C GLY A 115 9.44 12.92 -9.38
N LYS A 116 10.33 13.42 -8.55
CA LYS A 116 11.27 12.56 -7.87
C LYS A 116 10.57 11.71 -6.84
N ILE A 117 10.88 10.44 -6.76
CA ILE A 117 10.28 9.54 -5.79
C ILE A 117 10.91 9.82 -4.44
N LEU A 118 10.09 10.15 -3.47
CA LEU A 118 10.53 10.46 -2.14
C LEU A 118 10.30 9.31 -1.18
N ALA A 119 9.31 8.50 -1.41
CA ALA A 119 9.02 7.33 -0.60
C ALA A 119 8.24 6.34 -1.42
N GLU A 120 8.40 5.07 -1.09
CA GLU A 120 7.72 4.03 -1.83
C GLU A 120 7.62 2.80 -0.97
N ASP A 121 6.51 2.13 -0.98
CA ASP A 121 6.34 0.87 -0.28
C ASP A 121 5.20 0.11 -0.95
N GLY A 122 5.01 -1.14 -0.57
CA GLY A 122 3.96 -1.92 -1.17
C GLY A 122 3.93 -3.35 -0.70
N PHE A 123 3.23 -4.17 -1.45
CA PHE A 123 3.02 -5.59 -1.15
C PHE A 123 3.31 -6.37 -2.44
N GLY A 124 4.03 -7.46 -2.32
CA GLY A 124 4.31 -8.30 -3.47
C GLY A 124 5.24 -7.64 -4.47
N LYS A 125 5.64 -8.36 -5.48
CA LYS A 125 6.39 -7.78 -6.58
C LYS A 125 7.61 -7.03 -6.15
N GLY A 126 8.46 -7.61 -5.38
CA GLY A 126 9.66 -6.94 -4.92
C GLY A 126 9.53 -6.33 -3.55
N PHE A 127 8.33 -6.19 -3.06
CA PHE A 127 8.12 -5.75 -1.69
C PHE A 127 7.85 -6.96 -0.82
N SER A 128 7.80 -6.76 0.48
CA SER A 128 7.58 -7.88 1.37
C SER A 128 6.14 -8.36 1.29
N ALA A 129 5.87 -9.46 1.90
CA ALA A 129 4.53 -10.01 1.93
C ALA A 129 3.69 -9.48 3.08
N ASP A 130 4.18 -8.49 3.78
CA ASP A 130 3.40 -7.88 4.85
C ASP A 130 2.23 -7.14 4.25
N THR A 131 1.05 -7.38 4.79
CA THR A 131 -0.15 -6.79 4.23
C THR A 131 -0.50 -5.46 4.86
N HIS A 132 0.08 -5.12 5.98
CA HIS A 132 -0.21 -3.86 6.65
C HIS A 132 1.07 -3.05 6.78
N LYS A 133 1.09 -1.87 6.21
CA LYS A 133 2.27 -1.03 6.21
C LYS A 133 1.90 0.43 6.32
N MET A 134 2.90 1.24 6.58
CA MET A 134 2.69 2.66 6.78
C MET A 134 3.88 3.42 6.22
N ILE A 135 3.62 4.51 5.55
CA ILE A 135 4.64 5.43 5.07
C ILE A 135 4.50 6.72 5.85
N PHE A 136 5.62 7.25 6.28
CA PHE A 136 5.64 8.46 7.10
C PHE A 136 6.49 9.51 6.39
N ILE A 137 5.92 10.69 6.14
CA ILE A 137 6.63 11.80 5.53
C ILE A 137 6.56 12.97 6.51
N GLY A 138 7.70 13.37 7.00
CA GLY A 138 7.74 14.41 8.04
C GLY A 138 8.01 15.81 7.54
N LYS A 139 8.04 16.03 6.24
CA LYS A 139 8.40 17.32 5.71
C LYS A 139 7.23 17.88 4.90
N TYR A 140 6.93 19.17 5.07
CA TYR A 140 5.86 19.74 4.28
C TYR A 140 6.32 19.96 2.84
N GLY A 141 5.40 20.11 1.96
CA GLY A 141 5.68 20.30 0.53
C GLY A 141 4.50 19.85 -0.32
N ASP A 142 4.68 19.95 -1.63
CA ASP A 142 3.66 19.50 -2.56
C ASP A 142 4.02 18.11 -3.03
N TYR A 143 3.09 17.19 -2.86
CA TYR A 143 3.34 15.79 -3.17
C TYR A 143 2.33 15.25 -4.16
N LEU A 144 2.78 14.28 -4.93
CA LEU A 144 1.90 13.47 -5.76
C LEU A 144 1.89 12.08 -5.17
N LEU A 145 0.72 11.60 -4.83
CA LEU A 145 0.54 10.26 -4.25
C LEU A 145 -0.01 9.35 -5.33
N GLU A 146 0.65 8.23 -5.56
CA GLU A 146 0.18 7.28 -6.56
C GLU A 146 -0.07 5.94 -5.89
N PHE A 147 -1.26 5.41 -6.08
CA PHE A 147 -1.61 4.09 -5.57
C PHE A 147 -1.88 3.21 -6.77
N SER A 148 -1.20 2.08 -6.87
CA SER A 148 -1.42 1.17 -7.98
C SER A 148 -1.42 -0.26 -7.48
N GLY A 149 -2.09 -1.12 -8.17
CA GLY A 149 -2.14 -2.50 -7.75
C GLY A 149 -2.87 -3.39 -8.72
N ASN A 150 -2.83 -4.67 -8.43
CA ASN A 150 -3.49 -5.69 -9.21
C ASN A 150 -3.87 -6.86 -8.32
N GLU A 151 -5.07 -7.35 -8.47
CA GLU A 151 -5.59 -8.51 -7.73
C GLU A 151 -5.48 -8.33 -6.23
N VAL A 152 -5.73 -7.12 -5.76
CA VAL A 152 -5.75 -6.83 -4.33
C VAL A 152 -6.90 -5.90 -4.02
N THR A 153 -7.39 -5.98 -2.79
CA THR A 153 -8.30 -4.98 -2.25
C THR A 153 -7.54 -4.29 -1.13
N VAL A 154 -7.49 -2.98 -1.15
CA VAL A 154 -6.66 -2.25 -0.21
C VAL A 154 -7.48 -1.19 0.50
N ASP A 155 -7.32 -1.15 1.81
CA ASP A 155 -7.90 -0.11 2.63
C ASP A 155 -6.80 0.90 2.85
N ILE A 156 -6.96 2.09 2.32
CA ILE A 156 -5.94 3.13 2.39
C ILE A 156 -6.45 4.25 3.27
N GLN A 157 -5.64 4.67 4.22
CA GLN A 157 -5.97 5.79 5.06
C GLN A 157 -4.83 6.78 5.02
N VAL A 158 -5.13 8.04 4.77
CA VAL A 158 -4.13 9.09 4.75
C VAL A 158 -4.46 10.08 5.85
N ARG A 159 -3.50 10.36 6.70
CA ARG A 159 -3.66 11.28 7.81
C ARG A 159 -2.57 12.34 7.77
N VAL A 160 -2.86 13.49 8.31
CA VAL A 160 -1.88 14.57 8.41
C VAL A 160 -1.92 15.11 9.81
N GLY A 161 -0.93 15.92 10.15
CA GLY A 161 -0.90 16.54 11.45
C GLY A 161 -2.11 17.41 11.67
N GLY A 162 -2.66 17.34 12.82
CA GLY A 162 -3.87 18.00 13.07
C GLY A 162 -3.69 19.38 13.53
N VAL A 163 -3.27 19.82 14.40
CA VAL A 163 -3.30 21.15 14.86
C VAL A 163 -1.99 21.65 15.17
#